data_2511da598b31282085becfc46b5b3c5b
#
_entry.id   2511da598b31282085becfc46b5b3c5b
#
_cell.length_a   1.000
_cell.length_b   1.000
_cell.length_c   1.000
_cell.angle_alpha   90.00
_cell.angle_beta   90.00
_cell.angle_gamma   90.00
#
_symmetry.space_group_name_H-M   'P 1'
#
loop_
_entity.id
_entity.type
_entity.pdbx_description
1 polymer ?
#
loop_
_entity_poly.entity_id
_entity_poly.type
_entity_poly.pdbx_seq_one_letter_code
_entity_poly.pdbx_strand_id
1 'polypeptide(L)'
;MRTPTAQWTATAAGCCLLRPAGQGVGVAAATLGRVQDYNIKDINNMGAAMAPAAAATLLHYLADTHAELRDFDCIYTGDLGLVGSQMLRELLAAEGLLLKNHADCGCLLYDAEEQRVKSGGSGAGCCAAVLCAHILPKLLCRGSRRVLFIATGALMSQTTFLQKESIPAVAHLVELTAPEKES
;
A
#
# COMPACT_ATOMS: atom_id res chain seq x y z
N MET A 1 -0.86 18.17 20.68
CA MET A 1 -1.56 18.15 19.37
C MET A 1 -0.81 17.17 18.46
N ARG A 2 -1.52 16.26 17.74
CA ARG A 2 -0.83 15.32 16.82
C ARG A 2 -0.33 16.08 15.58
N THR A 3 0.82 15.66 15.02
CA THR A 3 1.39 16.22 13.79
C THR A 3 0.46 15.97 12.59
N PRO A 4 0.51 16.77 11.53
CA PRO A 4 -0.26 16.54 10.30
C PRO A 4 0.04 15.18 9.64
N THR A 5 1.24 14.66 9.83
CA THR A 5 1.71 13.37 9.31
C THR A 5 1.23 12.17 10.13
N ALA A 6 0.70 12.40 11.35
CA ALA A 6 0.31 11.33 12.26
C ALA A 6 -0.85 10.50 11.69
N GLN A 7 -0.72 9.19 11.81
CA GLN A 7 -1.71 8.20 11.45
C GLN A 7 -2.32 7.54 12.69
N TRP A 8 -3.52 7.01 12.57
CA TRP A 8 -4.18 6.25 13.65
C TRP A 8 -3.99 4.76 13.43
N THR A 9 -3.56 4.07 14.47
CA THR A 9 -3.47 2.60 14.44
C THR A 9 -4.86 2.01 14.30
N ALA A 10 -5.05 1.19 13.26
CA ALA A 10 -6.29 0.47 13.03
C ALA A 10 -6.42 -0.71 13.98
N THR A 11 -7.54 -0.79 14.69
CA THR A 11 -7.93 -2.00 15.44
C THR A 11 -8.74 -2.88 14.50
N ALA A 12 -8.03 -3.63 13.66
CA ALA A 12 -8.62 -4.40 12.58
C ALA A 12 -7.77 -5.64 12.26
N ALA A 13 -8.38 -6.60 11.57
CA ALA A 13 -7.71 -7.78 11.02
C ALA A 13 -8.34 -8.16 9.67
N GLY A 14 -7.61 -8.87 8.84
CA GLY A 14 -8.10 -9.49 7.62
C GLY A 14 -7.50 -10.89 7.49
N CYS A 15 -8.29 -11.81 6.93
CA CYS A 15 -7.86 -13.18 6.66
C CYS A 15 -8.31 -13.60 5.27
N CYS A 16 -7.40 -14.18 4.50
CA CYS A 16 -7.67 -14.72 3.17
C CYS A 16 -7.29 -16.20 3.12
N LEU A 17 -8.16 -17.02 2.55
CA LEU A 17 -7.86 -18.39 2.23
C LEU A 17 -7.22 -18.44 0.84
N LEU A 18 -5.99 -18.93 0.76
CA LEU A 18 -5.28 -19.17 -0.49
C LEU A 18 -5.38 -20.63 -0.90
N ARG A 19 -5.58 -20.89 -2.19
CA ARG A 19 -5.60 -22.24 -2.77
C ARG A 19 -4.96 -22.24 -4.17
N PRO A 20 -4.37 -23.36 -4.61
CA PRO A 20 -3.64 -23.42 -5.88
C PRO A 20 -4.51 -23.16 -7.12
N ALA A 21 -5.80 -23.49 -7.05
CA ALA A 21 -6.74 -23.35 -8.16
C ALA A 21 -8.16 -23.16 -7.65
N GLY A 22 -9.04 -22.61 -8.49
CA GLY A 22 -10.48 -22.49 -8.24
C GLY A 22 -11.03 -21.14 -8.66
N GLN A 23 -12.34 -20.98 -8.44
CA GLN A 23 -13.04 -19.72 -8.67
C GLN A 23 -12.71 -18.73 -7.57
N GLY A 24 -12.45 -17.48 -7.91
CA GLY A 24 -12.14 -16.42 -6.97
C GLY A 24 -11.18 -15.39 -7.56
N VAL A 25 -10.73 -14.47 -6.73
CA VAL A 25 -9.71 -13.51 -7.12
C VAL A 25 -8.38 -14.24 -7.32
N GLY A 26 -7.78 -14.04 -8.51
CA GLY A 26 -6.48 -14.61 -8.85
C GLY A 26 -5.33 -13.75 -8.37
N VAL A 27 -4.21 -14.39 -7.99
CA VAL A 27 -2.90 -13.73 -7.86
C VAL A 27 -2.14 -14.01 -9.15
N ALA A 28 -2.00 -13.00 -10.01
CA ALA A 28 -1.39 -13.16 -11.33
C ALA A 28 0.14 -13.02 -11.27
N ALA A 29 0.64 -12.15 -10.42
CA ALA A 29 2.07 -11.92 -10.21
C ALA A 29 2.37 -11.42 -8.81
N ALA A 30 3.63 -11.52 -8.39
CA ALA A 30 4.11 -10.96 -7.15
C ALA A 30 5.56 -10.47 -7.30
N THR A 31 5.88 -9.35 -6.65
CA THR A 31 7.23 -8.82 -6.53
C THR A 31 7.63 -8.70 -5.07
N LEU A 32 8.71 -9.36 -4.71
CA LEU A 32 9.30 -9.21 -3.38
C LEU A 32 10.06 -7.89 -3.33
N GLY A 33 9.59 -6.97 -2.48
CA GLY A 33 10.27 -5.71 -2.24
C GLY A 33 11.59 -5.90 -1.49
N ARG A 34 12.52 -4.98 -1.73
CA ARG A 34 13.78 -4.89 -0.99
C ARG A 34 13.62 -3.94 0.19
N VAL A 35 14.34 -4.21 1.26
CA VAL A 35 14.46 -3.26 2.37
C VAL A 35 15.14 -1.99 1.86
N GLN A 36 14.53 -0.86 2.16
CA GLN A 36 15.01 0.49 1.83
C GLN A 36 15.22 1.29 3.10
N ASP A 37 16.29 2.04 3.18
CA ASP A 37 16.55 2.96 4.29
C ASP A 37 17.00 4.32 3.74
N TYR A 38 16.13 5.30 3.87
CA TYR A 38 16.35 6.67 3.43
C TYR A 38 16.71 7.62 4.57
N ASN A 39 17.21 7.06 5.68
CA ASN A 39 17.61 7.82 6.88
C ASN A 39 16.47 8.65 7.49
N ILE A 40 15.24 8.21 7.33
CA ILE A 40 14.07 8.80 7.99
C ILE A 40 14.07 8.37 9.46
N LYS A 41 13.97 9.33 10.39
CA LYS A 41 14.01 9.11 11.84
C LYS A 41 12.76 9.62 12.56
N ASP A 42 11.88 10.32 11.85
CA ASP A 42 10.64 10.85 12.42
C ASP A 42 9.57 9.76 12.52
N ILE A 43 9.34 9.27 13.73
CA ILE A 43 8.32 8.26 14.03
C ILE A 43 6.88 8.73 13.78
N ASN A 44 6.67 10.04 13.66
CA ASN A 44 5.36 10.59 13.35
C ASN A 44 5.12 10.69 11.84
N ASN A 45 6.09 10.30 11.01
CA ASN A 45 5.99 10.33 9.55
C ASN A 45 6.41 9.01 8.92
N MET A 46 5.71 7.94 9.28
CA MET A 46 5.99 6.59 8.75
C MET A 46 5.75 6.51 7.25
N GLY A 47 4.82 7.31 6.71
CA GLY A 47 4.60 7.40 5.26
C GLY A 47 5.84 7.83 4.50
N ALA A 48 6.65 8.75 5.07
CA ALA A 48 7.91 9.17 4.46
C ALA A 48 8.96 8.03 4.41
N ALA A 49 8.97 7.14 5.40
CA ALA A 49 9.86 5.98 5.40
C ALA A 49 9.42 4.92 4.37
N MET A 50 8.11 4.71 4.20
CA MET A 50 7.57 3.64 3.37
C MET A 50 7.37 4.00 1.90
N ALA A 51 7.11 5.27 1.58
CA ALA A 51 6.83 5.70 0.21
C ALA A 51 7.95 5.36 -0.79
N PRO A 52 9.25 5.54 -0.46
CA PRO A 52 10.34 5.16 -1.35
C PRO A 52 10.40 3.64 -1.61
N ALA A 53 10.12 2.82 -0.60
CA ALA A 53 10.08 1.37 -0.77
C ALA A 53 8.94 0.94 -1.71
N ALA A 54 7.76 1.58 -1.58
CA ALA A 54 6.64 1.34 -2.47
C ALA A 54 6.94 1.78 -3.91
N ALA A 55 7.57 2.96 -4.09
CA ALA A 55 8.00 3.44 -5.40
C ALA A 55 8.99 2.47 -6.05
N ALA A 56 10.05 2.06 -5.35
CA ALA A 56 11.06 1.15 -5.85
C ALA A 56 10.45 -0.20 -6.29
N THR A 57 9.56 -0.77 -5.49
CA THR A 57 8.91 -2.05 -5.82
C THR A 57 7.99 -1.93 -7.03
N LEU A 58 7.23 -0.84 -7.12
CA LEU A 58 6.37 -0.59 -8.28
C LEU A 58 7.18 -0.41 -9.57
N LEU A 59 8.28 0.36 -9.52
CA LEU A 59 9.17 0.55 -10.67
C LEU A 59 9.78 -0.78 -11.15
N HIS A 60 10.24 -1.62 -10.22
CA HIS A 60 10.76 -2.95 -10.55
C HIS A 60 9.67 -3.81 -11.20
N TYR A 61 8.47 -3.85 -10.62
CA TYR A 61 7.37 -4.61 -11.19
C TYR A 61 7.03 -4.17 -12.62
N LEU A 62 6.93 -2.86 -12.88
CA LEU A 62 6.63 -2.34 -14.21
C LEU A 62 7.75 -2.66 -15.21
N ALA A 63 9.01 -2.58 -14.79
CA ALA A 63 10.16 -2.92 -15.62
C ALA A 63 10.19 -4.42 -15.97
N ASP A 64 9.96 -5.30 -15.00
CA ASP A 64 10.03 -6.75 -15.19
C ASP A 64 8.86 -7.29 -16.03
N THR A 65 7.67 -6.68 -15.89
CA THR A 65 6.45 -7.13 -16.59
C THR A 65 6.17 -6.38 -17.89
N HIS A 66 6.90 -5.29 -18.17
CA HIS A 66 6.63 -4.35 -19.26
C HIS A 66 5.20 -3.78 -19.22
N ALA A 67 4.55 -3.77 -18.03
CA ALA A 67 3.23 -3.20 -17.82
C ALA A 67 3.30 -1.69 -17.62
N GLU A 68 2.20 -1.00 -17.91
CA GLU A 68 2.07 0.42 -17.67
C GLU A 68 1.05 0.68 -16.54
N LEU A 69 1.15 1.85 -15.86
CA LEU A 69 0.23 2.22 -14.78
C LEU A 69 -1.25 2.20 -15.22
N ARG A 70 -1.52 2.50 -16.49
CA ARG A 70 -2.86 2.51 -17.08
C ARG A 70 -3.47 1.12 -17.29
N ASP A 71 -2.68 0.06 -17.21
CA ASP A 71 -3.14 -1.32 -17.37
C ASP A 71 -3.90 -1.83 -16.13
N PHE A 72 -3.88 -1.06 -15.05
CA PHE A 72 -4.51 -1.38 -13.78
C PHE A 72 -5.66 -0.43 -13.49
N ASP A 73 -6.79 -0.96 -13.03
CA ASP A 73 -7.94 -0.16 -12.61
C ASP A 73 -7.61 0.68 -11.37
N CYS A 74 -6.81 0.13 -10.47
CA CYS A 74 -6.32 0.84 -9.30
C CYS A 74 -4.99 0.23 -8.78
N ILE A 75 -4.14 1.09 -8.24
CA ILE A 75 -2.92 0.71 -7.52
C ILE A 75 -3.15 1.07 -6.06
N TYR A 76 -3.27 0.04 -5.22
CA TYR A 76 -3.49 0.21 -3.79
C TYR A 76 -2.18 0.13 -3.02
N THR A 77 -1.98 1.05 -2.08
CA THR A 77 -0.88 0.98 -1.10
C THR A 77 -1.43 0.64 0.30
N GLY A 78 -0.59 0.11 1.15
CA GLY A 78 -0.97 -0.40 2.46
C GLY A 78 -1.45 0.69 3.42
N ASP A 79 -0.53 1.48 3.92
CA ASP A 79 -0.81 2.51 4.92
C ASP A 79 0.18 3.68 4.87
N LEU A 80 0.45 4.16 3.66
CA LEU A 80 1.26 5.36 3.44
C LEU A 80 0.61 6.62 4.04
N GLY A 81 -0.72 6.62 4.11
CA GLY A 81 -1.52 7.79 4.49
C GLY A 81 -1.45 8.91 3.46
N LEU A 82 -2.06 10.05 3.76
CA LEU A 82 -2.12 11.18 2.83
C LEU A 82 -0.73 11.69 2.45
N VAL A 83 0.15 11.88 3.43
CA VAL A 83 1.50 12.43 3.20
C VAL A 83 2.36 11.45 2.41
N GLY A 84 2.41 10.18 2.80
CA GLY A 84 3.19 9.18 2.09
C GLY A 84 2.65 8.89 0.68
N SER A 85 1.33 8.97 0.47
CA SER A 85 0.70 8.88 -0.85
C SER A 85 1.10 10.02 -1.78
N GLN A 86 1.21 11.24 -1.24
CA GLN A 86 1.71 12.37 -2.01
C GLN A 86 3.17 12.18 -2.38
N MET A 87 4.01 11.77 -1.43
CA MET A 87 5.43 11.49 -1.68
C MET A 87 5.61 10.38 -2.74
N LEU A 88 4.82 9.32 -2.70
CA LEU A 88 4.84 8.28 -3.72
C LEU A 88 4.57 8.85 -5.11
N ARG A 89 3.55 9.72 -5.26
CA ARG A 89 3.25 10.36 -6.54
C ARG A 89 4.40 11.25 -7.03
N GLU A 90 5.03 11.99 -6.13
CA GLU A 90 6.16 12.87 -6.45
C GLU A 90 7.40 12.06 -6.88
N LEU A 91 7.71 10.96 -6.17
CA LEU A 91 8.80 10.05 -6.52
C LEU A 91 8.60 9.43 -7.91
N LEU A 92 7.40 8.95 -8.22
CA LEU A 92 7.08 8.38 -9.53
C LEU A 92 7.07 9.45 -10.63
N ALA A 93 6.60 10.66 -10.32
CA ALA A 93 6.65 11.79 -11.27
C ALA A 93 8.09 12.17 -11.64
N ALA A 94 9.04 12.08 -10.72
CA ALA A 94 10.46 12.28 -10.99
C ALA A 94 11.03 11.24 -11.98
N GLU A 95 10.44 10.03 -12.02
CA GLU A 95 10.74 8.97 -13.00
C GLU A 95 9.89 9.08 -14.29
N GLY A 96 9.14 10.17 -14.46
CA GLY A 96 8.28 10.40 -15.63
C GLY A 96 6.94 9.66 -15.59
N LEU A 97 6.55 9.07 -14.46
CA LEU A 97 5.32 8.30 -14.31
C LEU A 97 4.25 9.09 -13.54
N LEU A 98 3.08 9.29 -14.15
CA LEU A 98 1.95 9.96 -13.52
C LEU A 98 0.98 8.95 -12.91
N LEU A 99 1.03 8.80 -11.58
CA LEU A 99 0.17 7.89 -10.82
C LEU A 99 -1.21 8.53 -10.57
N LYS A 100 -2.19 8.27 -11.47
CA LYS A 100 -3.55 8.83 -11.40
C LYS A 100 -4.55 7.90 -10.71
N ASN A 101 -4.38 6.60 -10.84
CA ASN A 101 -5.27 5.53 -10.38
C ASN A 101 -4.77 4.91 -9.07
N HIS A 102 -4.49 5.73 -8.07
CA HIS A 102 -3.94 5.32 -6.78
C HIS A 102 -4.93 5.56 -5.64
N ALA A 103 -5.02 4.59 -4.75
CA ALA A 103 -5.69 4.69 -3.46
C ALA A 103 -4.82 4.07 -2.36
N ASP A 104 -4.86 4.64 -1.16
CA ASP A 104 -4.13 4.15 0.00
C ASP A 104 -5.10 3.56 1.02
N CYS A 105 -4.82 2.35 1.52
CA CYS A 105 -5.70 1.68 2.46
C CYS A 105 -5.84 2.45 3.77
N GLY A 106 -4.81 3.13 4.24
CA GLY A 106 -4.88 4.00 5.40
C GLY A 106 -5.82 5.18 5.20
N CYS A 107 -5.86 5.72 3.97
CA CYS A 107 -6.79 6.80 3.60
C CYS A 107 -8.23 6.30 3.39
N LEU A 108 -8.41 5.04 2.97
CA LEU A 108 -9.73 4.45 2.76
C LEU A 108 -10.40 3.96 4.05
N LEU A 109 -9.62 3.67 5.09
CA LEU A 109 -10.11 3.07 6.32
C LEU A 109 -10.88 4.06 7.20
N TYR A 110 -10.51 5.33 7.17
CA TYR A 110 -11.09 6.38 8.00
C TYR A 110 -11.56 7.56 7.15
N ASP A 111 -12.67 8.16 7.54
CA ASP A 111 -13.04 9.48 7.08
C ASP A 111 -12.18 10.54 7.80
N ALA A 112 -11.32 11.22 7.03
CA ALA A 112 -10.33 12.14 7.58
C ALA A 112 -10.97 13.38 8.24
N GLU A 113 -12.12 13.84 7.73
CA GLU A 113 -12.82 15.03 8.23
C GLU A 113 -13.71 14.71 9.44
N GLU A 114 -14.62 13.74 9.27
CA GLU A 114 -15.57 13.36 10.32
C GLU A 114 -14.87 12.78 11.56
N GLN A 115 -13.88 11.92 11.35
CA GLN A 115 -13.15 11.25 12.42
C GLN A 115 -11.92 12.02 12.89
N ARG A 116 -11.62 13.17 12.27
CA ARG A 116 -10.47 14.04 12.59
C ARG A 116 -9.13 13.30 12.56
N VAL A 117 -8.99 12.35 11.66
CA VAL A 117 -7.76 11.60 11.41
C VAL A 117 -6.86 12.44 10.51
N LYS A 118 -5.59 12.65 10.88
CA LYS A 118 -4.70 13.56 10.14
C LYS A 118 -4.24 12.97 8.80
N SER A 119 -3.43 11.92 8.85
CA SER A 119 -2.85 11.32 7.65
C SER A 119 -3.47 9.95 7.31
N GLY A 120 -4.55 9.56 7.98
CA GLY A 120 -5.23 8.29 7.73
C GLY A 120 -4.92 7.22 8.78
N GLY A 121 -5.23 5.97 8.45
CA GLY A 121 -4.95 4.80 9.26
C GLY A 121 -3.57 4.21 9.03
N SER A 122 -3.11 3.41 9.97
CA SER A 122 -1.90 2.58 9.82
C SER A 122 -1.97 1.34 10.72
N GLY A 123 -0.93 0.53 10.69
CA GLY A 123 -0.77 -0.64 11.55
C GLY A 123 -1.04 -1.97 10.84
N ALA A 124 -0.66 -3.06 11.51
CA ALA A 124 -0.61 -4.40 10.91
C ALA A 124 -1.95 -4.88 10.32
N GLY A 125 -3.08 -4.45 10.86
CA GLY A 125 -4.41 -4.82 10.37
C GLY A 125 -5.00 -3.88 9.32
N CYS A 126 -4.42 -2.71 9.10
CA CYS A 126 -5.00 -1.66 8.26
C CYS A 126 -5.24 -2.13 6.82
N CYS A 127 -4.19 -2.46 6.10
CA CYS A 127 -4.30 -2.89 4.70
C CYS A 127 -5.03 -4.22 4.55
N ALA A 128 -4.88 -5.15 5.51
CA ALA A 128 -5.58 -6.43 5.49
C ALA A 128 -7.10 -6.26 5.59
N ALA A 129 -7.56 -5.36 6.44
CA ALA A 129 -9.00 -5.05 6.57
C ALA A 129 -9.56 -4.46 5.27
N VAL A 130 -8.86 -3.49 4.68
CA VAL A 130 -9.29 -2.86 3.41
C VAL A 130 -9.21 -3.86 2.25
N LEU A 131 -8.18 -4.70 2.20
CA LEU A 131 -8.08 -5.78 1.22
C LEU A 131 -9.32 -6.67 1.27
N CYS A 132 -9.67 -7.19 2.47
CA CYS A 132 -10.78 -8.12 2.65
C CYS A 132 -12.15 -7.46 2.50
N ALA A 133 -12.33 -6.24 2.97
CA ALA A 133 -13.64 -5.58 3.01
C ALA A 133 -13.96 -4.73 1.77
N HIS A 134 -12.95 -4.29 1.03
CA HIS A 134 -13.14 -3.39 -0.11
C HIS A 134 -12.55 -3.93 -1.42
N ILE A 135 -11.26 -4.29 -1.42
CA ILE A 135 -10.56 -4.61 -2.68
C ILE A 135 -11.03 -5.95 -3.25
N LEU A 136 -11.02 -7.01 -2.44
CA LEU A 136 -11.46 -8.35 -2.89
C LEU A 136 -12.95 -8.38 -3.28
N PRO A 137 -13.89 -7.81 -2.52
CA PRO A 137 -15.29 -7.71 -2.95
C PRO A 137 -15.46 -6.97 -4.28
N LYS A 138 -14.71 -5.86 -4.48
CA LYS A 138 -14.78 -5.09 -5.72
C LYS A 138 -14.29 -5.90 -6.94
N LEU A 139 -13.25 -6.72 -6.78
CA LEU A 139 -12.79 -7.64 -7.81
C LEU A 139 -13.81 -8.76 -8.06
N LEU A 140 -14.39 -9.35 -7.01
CA LEU A 140 -15.41 -10.41 -7.11
C LEU A 140 -16.66 -9.93 -7.84
N CYS A 141 -17.13 -8.71 -7.55
CA CYS A 141 -18.27 -8.08 -8.23
C CYS A 141 -17.91 -7.48 -9.59
N ARG A 142 -16.66 -7.64 -10.05
CA ARG A 142 -16.12 -7.07 -11.29
C ARG A 142 -16.24 -5.55 -11.40
N GLY A 143 -16.30 -4.85 -10.29
CA GLY A 143 -16.12 -3.40 -10.23
C GLY A 143 -14.67 -2.96 -10.54
N SER A 144 -13.74 -3.90 -10.49
CA SER A 144 -12.37 -3.82 -11.02
C SER A 144 -11.99 -5.16 -11.63
N ARG A 145 -11.06 -5.15 -12.61
CA ARG A 145 -10.59 -6.36 -13.29
C ARG A 145 -9.18 -6.74 -12.90
N ARG A 146 -8.32 -5.74 -12.76
CA ARG A 146 -6.88 -5.90 -12.53
C ARG A 146 -6.38 -4.78 -11.64
N VAL A 147 -5.82 -5.12 -10.49
CA VAL A 147 -5.29 -4.15 -9.54
C VAL A 147 -3.92 -4.57 -9.03
N LEU A 148 -3.11 -3.60 -8.65
CA LEU A 148 -1.90 -3.84 -7.87
C LEU A 148 -2.20 -3.55 -6.40
N PHE A 149 -1.72 -4.42 -5.53
CA PHE A 149 -1.77 -4.24 -4.09
C PHE A 149 -0.35 -4.26 -3.53
N ILE A 150 0.08 -3.13 -2.98
CA ILE A 150 1.44 -2.92 -2.47
C ILE A 150 1.36 -2.84 -0.94
N ALA A 151 1.64 -3.94 -0.27
CA ALA A 151 1.69 -4.01 1.18
C ALA A 151 2.95 -3.28 1.67
N THR A 152 2.77 -2.23 2.44
CA THR A 152 3.84 -1.39 3.00
C THR A 152 4.12 -1.76 4.45
N GLY A 153 5.37 -1.68 4.84
CA GLY A 153 5.80 -1.91 6.22
C GLY A 153 7.07 -1.16 6.55
N ALA A 154 7.19 -0.74 7.81
CA ALA A 154 8.39 -0.10 8.33
C ALA A 154 8.72 -0.69 9.70
N LEU A 155 10.00 -0.88 9.97
CA LEU A 155 10.48 -1.45 11.23
C LEU A 155 10.98 -0.34 12.14
N MET A 156 10.30 -0.18 13.27
CA MET A 156 10.72 0.71 14.35
C MET A 156 10.48 0.03 15.70
N SER A 157 11.45 0.08 16.57
CA SER A 157 11.35 -0.40 17.96
C SER A 157 11.66 0.73 18.93
N GLN A 158 11.33 0.55 20.21
CA GLN A 158 11.72 1.49 21.24
C GLN A 158 13.25 1.63 21.32
N THR A 159 13.98 0.54 21.12
CA THR A 159 15.45 0.53 21.16
C THR A 159 16.03 1.36 20.02
N THR A 160 15.62 1.12 18.78
CA THR A 160 16.11 1.87 17.61
C THR A 160 15.73 3.35 17.68
N PHE A 161 14.54 3.66 18.22
CA PHE A 161 14.13 5.04 18.46
C PHE A 161 15.02 5.76 19.47
N LEU A 162 15.30 5.12 20.61
CA LEU A 162 16.18 5.70 21.64
C LEU A 162 17.62 5.86 21.15
N GLN A 163 18.09 4.97 20.29
CA GLN A 163 19.39 5.02 19.63
C GLN A 163 19.45 6.02 18.48
N LYS A 164 18.33 6.66 18.12
CA LYS A 164 18.20 7.60 17.01
C LYS A 164 18.57 6.98 15.64
N GLU A 165 18.31 5.70 15.49
CA GLU A 165 18.48 5.00 14.22
C GLU A 165 17.41 5.39 13.22
N SER A 166 17.68 5.14 11.94
CA SER A 166 16.71 5.29 10.85
C SER A 166 15.63 4.21 10.89
N ILE A 167 14.56 4.43 10.14
CA ILE A 167 13.41 3.55 10.03
C ILE A 167 13.48 2.85 8.67
N PRO A 168 14.02 1.63 8.59
CA PRO A 168 14.01 0.86 7.35
C PRO A 168 12.58 0.44 7.01
N ALA A 169 12.27 0.42 5.72
CA ALA A 169 10.96 0.06 5.20
C ALA A 169 11.06 -0.95 4.07
N VAL A 170 9.98 -1.67 3.84
CA VAL A 170 9.83 -2.62 2.73
C VAL A 170 8.41 -2.53 2.18
N ALA A 171 8.24 -2.80 0.89
CA ALA A 171 6.94 -2.93 0.28
C ALA A 171 6.92 -4.14 -0.65
N HIS A 172 5.99 -5.07 -0.42
CA HIS A 172 5.77 -6.22 -1.32
C HIS A 172 4.55 -5.94 -2.19
N LEU A 173 4.60 -6.36 -3.45
CA LEU A 173 3.54 -6.12 -4.42
C LEU A 173 2.93 -7.45 -4.87
N VAL A 174 1.62 -7.49 -4.98
CA VAL A 174 0.87 -8.54 -5.67
C VAL A 174 -0.06 -7.94 -6.70
N GLU A 175 -0.16 -8.59 -7.85
CA GLU A 175 -1.17 -8.32 -8.85
C GLU A 175 -2.37 -9.22 -8.59
N LEU A 176 -3.55 -8.61 -8.45
CA LEU A 176 -4.81 -9.28 -8.24
C LEU A 176 -5.72 -9.10 -9.45
N THR A 177 -6.35 -10.20 -9.87
CA THR A 177 -7.27 -10.22 -11.01
C THR A 177 -8.64 -10.72 -10.61
N ALA A 178 -9.68 -10.12 -11.21
CA ALA A 178 -11.04 -10.61 -11.05
C ALA A 178 -11.19 -12.05 -11.58
N PRO A 179 -12.14 -12.84 -11.06
CA PRO A 179 -12.42 -14.16 -11.57
C PRO A 179 -12.72 -14.15 -13.08
N GLU A 180 -12.29 -15.17 -13.80
CA GLU A 180 -12.67 -15.37 -15.18
C GLU A 180 -14.20 -15.52 -15.30
N LYS A 181 -14.77 -15.16 -16.46
CA LYS A 181 -16.18 -15.47 -16.73
C LYS A 181 -16.31 -16.97 -16.88
N GLU A 182 -17.29 -17.55 -16.20
CA GLU A 182 -17.79 -18.87 -16.62
C GLU A 182 -18.32 -18.71 -18.05
N SER A 183 -17.69 -19.47 -18.96
CA SER A 183 -18.11 -19.57 -20.36
C SER A 183 -19.36 -20.44 -20.47
#